data_c69ff1a0ac0eb7084ef67eea18227769
#
_entry.id   c69ff1a0ac0eb7084ef67eea18227769
#
_cell.length_a   1.000
_cell.length_b   1.000
_cell.length_c   1.000
_cell.angle_alpha   90.00
_cell.angle_beta   90.00
_cell.angle_gamma   90.00
#
_symmetry.space_group_name_H-M   'P 1'
#
loop_
_entity.id
_entity.type
_entity.pdbx_description
1 polymer ?
#
loop_
_entity_poly.entity_id
_entity_poly.type
_entity_poly.pdbx_seq_one_letter_code
_entity_poly.pdbx_strand_id
1 'polypeptide(L)'
;FDRLLAEGHAPGGIVLGGDSAGGGLALALLSDLCRAGLPPRAAFALSPWTDMTLSGASLAGNARADPLLPVERIEELRGMVLGGLGPDDPRVSPLFAAFPGCPPVFLQAAATEILRDDTLRMAGRLRDEGGQVAVDLWPDGIHAWPLAGRWLPEAGQALDRIADFLRPLMPPPARRGES
;
A
#
# COMPACT_ATOMS: atom_id res chain seq x y z
N PHE A 1 1.19 6.40 -14.68
CA PHE A 1 0.99 7.75 -14.16
C PHE A 1 1.14 8.77 -15.29
N ASP A 2 2.25 8.76 -16.02
CA ASP A 2 2.57 9.71 -17.11
C ASP A 2 1.50 9.78 -18.21
N ARG A 3 0.92 8.62 -18.54
CA ARG A 3 -0.19 8.56 -19.49
C ARG A 3 -1.42 9.35 -19.02
N LEU A 4 -1.77 9.24 -17.73
CA LEU A 4 -2.88 10.00 -17.14
C LEU A 4 -2.60 11.52 -17.18
N LEU A 5 -1.36 11.93 -16.92
CA LEU A 5 -0.96 13.33 -17.05
C LEU A 5 -1.07 13.81 -18.51
N ALA A 6 -0.65 13.02 -19.47
CA ALA A 6 -0.76 13.31 -20.89
C ALA A 6 -2.23 13.39 -21.36
N GLU A 7 -3.13 12.67 -20.72
CA GLU A 7 -4.58 12.71 -20.94
C GLU A 7 -5.26 13.90 -20.20
N GLY A 8 -4.47 14.75 -19.51
CA GLY A 8 -4.97 15.97 -18.86
C GLY A 8 -5.38 15.84 -17.40
N HIS A 9 -5.15 14.68 -16.78
CA HIS A 9 -5.38 14.51 -15.34
C HIS A 9 -4.29 15.22 -14.53
N ALA A 10 -4.69 16.01 -13.53
CA ALA A 10 -3.74 16.59 -12.58
C ALA A 10 -3.25 15.52 -11.56
N PRO A 11 -2.00 15.58 -11.06
CA PRO A 11 -1.50 14.66 -10.04
C PRO A 11 -2.44 14.54 -8.84
N GLY A 12 -2.90 15.68 -8.30
CA GLY A 12 -3.86 15.75 -7.22
C GLY A 12 -5.29 15.25 -7.55
N GLY A 13 -5.55 14.75 -8.75
CA GLY A 13 -6.78 14.05 -9.14
C GLY A 13 -6.64 12.53 -9.16
N ILE A 14 -5.43 12.01 -8.90
CA ILE A 14 -5.10 10.58 -9.00
C ILE A 14 -4.95 10.00 -7.59
N VAL A 15 -5.47 8.81 -7.38
CA VAL A 15 -5.22 7.99 -6.19
C VAL A 15 -4.41 6.76 -6.62
N LEU A 16 -3.34 6.46 -5.89
CA LEU A 16 -2.58 5.23 -6.09
C LEU A 16 -3.13 4.13 -5.19
N GLY A 17 -3.17 2.90 -5.68
CA GLY A 17 -3.57 1.76 -4.86
C GLY A 17 -2.94 0.47 -5.34
N GLY A 18 -2.74 -0.46 -4.41
CA GLY A 18 -2.23 -1.79 -4.71
C GLY A 18 -2.31 -2.73 -3.53
N ASP A 19 -2.17 -4.00 -3.81
CA ASP A 19 -2.13 -5.08 -2.83
C ASP A 19 -0.82 -5.86 -2.91
N SER A 20 -0.37 -6.42 -1.79
CA SER A 20 0.81 -7.29 -1.73
C SER A 20 2.06 -6.64 -2.37
N ALA A 21 2.70 -7.31 -3.32
CA ALA A 21 3.79 -6.73 -4.13
C ALA A 21 3.33 -5.48 -4.91
N GLY A 22 2.08 -5.45 -5.40
CA GLY A 22 1.48 -4.28 -6.04
C GLY A 22 1.31 -3.10 -5.08
N GLY A 23 1.05 -3.36 -3.78
CA GLY A 23 1.07 -2.36 -2.72
C GLY A 23 2.47 -1.78 -2.50
N GLY A 24 3.51 -2.63 -2.52
CA GLY A 24 4.91 -2.21 -2.51
C GLY A 24 5.25 -1.31 -3.70
N LEU A 25 4.85 -1.72 -4.91
CA LEU A 25 5.07 -0.94 -6.14
C LEU A 25 4.33 0.41 -6.10
N ALA A 26 3.10 0.44 -5.59
CA ALA A 26 2.34 1.69 -5.44
C ALA A 26 3.05 2.67 -4.49
N LEU A 27 3.63 2.17 -3.40
CA LEU A 27 4.38 2.98 -2.44
C LEU A 27 5.76 3.40 -2.98
N ALA A 28 6.44 2.56 -3.76
CA ALA A 28 7.66 2.94 -4.46
C ALA A 28 7.40 4.08 -5.47
N LEU A 29 6.34 3.94 -6.28
CA LEU A 29 5.89 5.00 -7.19
C LEU A 29 5.50 6.27 -6.43
N LEU A 30 4.82 6.14 -5.28
CA LEU A 30 4.49 7.29 -4.42
C LEU A 30 5.75 8.06 -4.01
N SER A 31 6.82 7.36 -3.60
CA SER A 31 8.10 7.97 -3.27
C SER A 31 8.67 8.77 -4.43
N ASP A 32 8.71 8.17 -5.62
CA ASP A 32 9.24 8.85 -6.82
C ASP A 32 8.42 10.09 -7.17
N LEU A 33 7.10 10.03 -7.07
CA LEU A 33 6.21 11.18 -7.33
C LEU A 33 6.38 12.28 -6.28
N CYS A 34 6.51 11.94 -5.00
CA CYS A 34 6.81 12.90 -3.94
C CYS A 34 8.13 13.62 -4.22
N ARG A 35 9.19 12.89 -4.58
CA ARG A 35 10.49 13.44 -4.93
C ARG A 35 10.47 14.32 -6.19
N ALA A 36 9.61 13.98 -7.13
CA ALA A 36 9.40 14.79 -8.34
C ALA A 36 8.51 16.02 -8.11
N GLY A 37 7.94 16.23 -6.92
CA GLY A 37 7.01 17.32 -6.63
C GLY A 37 5.65 17.15 -7.31
N LEU A 38 5.27 15.92 -7.64
CA LEU A 38 4.03 15.54 -8.30
C LEU A 38 3.17 14.57 -7.42
N PRO A 39 2.93 14.89 -6.13
CA PRO A 39 2.22 13.98 -5.26
C PRO A 39 0.80 13.71 -5.76
N PRO A 40 0.34 12.44 -5.72
CA PRO A 40 -1.05 12.11 -6.00
C PRO A 40 -1.97 12.64 -4.89
N ARG A 41 -3.27 12.49 -5.06
CA ARG A 41 -4.28 12.90 -4.05
C ARG A 41 -4.13 12.15 -2.75
N ALA A 42 -3.95 10.84 -2.85
CA ALA A 42 -3.80 9.91 -1.75
C ALA A 42 -3.19 8.60 -2.27
N ALA A 43 -2.78 7.74 -1.35
CA ALA A 43 -2.46 6.36 -1.67
C ALA A 43 -3.11 5.40 -0.66
N PHE A 44 -3.37 4.15 -1.09
CA PHE A 44 -3.71 3.07 -0.19
C PHE A 44 -2.97 1.78 -0.57
N ALA A 45 -2.68 0.95 0.42
CA ALA A 45 -2.06 -0.34 0.16
C ALA A 45 -2.63 -1.42 1.10
N LEU A 46 -2.93 -2.58 0.51
CA LEU A 46 -3.52 -3.74 1.17
C LEU A 46 -2.43 -4.78 1.35
N SER A 47 -2.14 -5.17 2.59
CA SER A 47 -1.12 -6.17 2.90
C SER A 47 0.19 -5.94 2.13
N PRO A 48 0.74 -4.70 2.07
CA PRO A 48 1.84 -4.38 1.16
C PRO A 48 3.13 -5.09 1.54
N TRP A 49 3.86 -5.57 0.53
CA TRP A 49 5.22 -6.05 0.70
C TRP A 49 6.20 -4.91 0.44
N THR A 50 6.80 -4.38 1.51
CA THR A 50 7.58 -3.13 1.47
C THR A 50 9.06 -3.30 1.81
N ASP A 51 9.47 -4.51 2.22
CA ASP A 51 10.81 -4.82 2.68
C ASP A 51 11.34 -6.13 2.07
N MET A 52 12.08 -6.03 0.98
CA MET A 52 12.72 -7.18 0.33
C MET A 52 13.95 -7.68 1.10
N THR A 53 14.38 -7.00 2.20
CA THR A 53 15.43 -7.55 3.08
C THR A 53 14.89 -8.65 3.99
N LEU A 54 13.56 -8.82 4.06
CA LEU A 54 12.87 -9.84 4.87
C LEU A 54 13.16 -9.69 6.36
N SER A 55 13.33 -8.46 6.85
CA SER A 55 13.73 -8.20 8.23
C SER A 55 12.57 -8.05 9.22
N GLY A 56 11.30 -8.15 8.75
CA GLY A 56 10.11 -8.10 9.60
C GLY A 56 9.99 -9.33 10.50
N ALA A 57 9.81 -9.14 11.82
CA ALA A 57 9.67 -10.24 12.78
C ALA A 57 8.43 -11.09 12.54
N SER A 58 7.37 -10.52 11.94
CA SER A 58 6.14 -11.24 11.59
C SER A 58 6.35 -12.36 10.56
N LEU A 59 7.42 -12.29 9.73
CA LEU A 59 7.76 -13.37 8.80
C LEU A 59 7.90 -14.72 9.53
N ALA A 60 8.67 -14.76 10.59
CA ALA A 60 8.83 -15.96 11.41
C ALA A 60 7.66 -16.13 12.41
N GLY A 61 7.21 -15.03 13.02
CA GLY A 61 6.20 -15.04 14.08
C GLY A 61 4.84 -15.53 13.60
N ASN A 62 4.45 -15.18 12.38
CA ASN A 62 3.16 -15.51 11.78
C ASN A 62 3.23 -16.65 10.74
N ALA A 63 4.37 -17.31 10.58
CA ALA A 63 4.58 -18.37 9.59
C ALA A 63 3.54 -19.51 9.63
N ARG A 64 2.93 -19.77 10.81
CA ARG A 64 1.87 -20.77 10.98
C ARG A 64 0.47 -20.17 10.98
N ALA A 65 0.37 -18.87 11.21
CA ALA A 65 -0.90 -18.16 11.30
C ALA A 65 -1.38 -17.66 9.93
N ASP A 66 -0.44 -17.33 9.04
CA ASP A 66 -0.75 -16.92 7.66
C ASP A 66 -1.07 -18.16 6.81
N PRO A 67 -2.32 -18.36 6.38
CA PRO A 67 -2.71 -19.56 5.64
C PRO A 67 -2.42 -19.45 4.15
N LEU A 68 -2.05 -18.26 3.65
CA LEU A 68 -1.92 -18.01 2.21
C LEU A 68 -0.47 -17.90 1.75
N LEU A 69 0.37 -17.16 2.49
CA LEU A 69 1.76 -16.93 2.08
C LEU A 69 2.71 -17.93 2.75
N PRO A 70 3.29 -18.88 1.98
CA PRO A 70 4.26 -19.82 2.52
C PRO A 70 5.60 -19.12 2.75
N VAL A 71 5.97 -18.94 4.03
CA VAL A 71 7.23 -18.30 4.40
C VAL A 71 8.45 -19.03 3.82
N GLU A 72 8.35 -20.34 3.62
CA GLU A 72 9.41 -21.18 3.04
C GLU A 72 9.75 -20.81 1.60
N ARG A 73 8.83 -20.16 0.89
CA ARG A 73 9.01 -19.74 -0.50
C ARG A 73 9.24 -18.24 -0.66
N ILE A 74 9.29 -17.50 0.44
CA ILE A 74 9.40 -16.04 0.37
C ILE A 74 10.69 -15.58 -0.34
N GLU A 75 11.79 -16.32 -0.17
CA GLU A 75 13.06 -16.06 -0.86
C GLU A 75 12.95 -16.23 -2.38
N GLU A 76 12.23 -17.24 -2.84
CA GLU A 76 11.97 -17.46 -4.27
C GLU A 76 11.14 -16.31 -4.83
N LEU A 77 10.05 -15.94 -4.14
CA LEU A 77 9.18 -14.83 -4.54
C LEU A 77 9.95 -13.50 -4.58
N ARG A 78 10.81 -13.26 -3.57
CA ARG A 78 11.72 -12.10 -3.54
C ARG A 78 12.60 -12.05 -4.79
N GLY A 79 13.20 -13.17 -5.17
CA GLY A 79 14.04 -13.26 -6.36
C GLY A 79 13.33 -12.82 -7.65
N MET A 80 12.03 -13.10 -7.77
CA MET A 80 11.22 -12.67 -8.91
C MET A 80 10.98 -11.15 -8.94
N VAL A 81 10.89 -10.52 -7.76
CA VAL A 81 10.61 -9.08 -7.63
C VAL A 81 11.88 -8.25 -7.83
N LEU A 82 13.03 -8.71 -7.32
CA LEU A 82 14.27 -7.91 -7.28
C LEU A 82 14.80 -7.51 -8.67
N GLY A 83 14.61 -8.35 -9.71
CA GLY A 83 15.07 -8.02 -11.05
C GLY A 83 16.55 -7.62 -11.15
N GLY A 84 17.40 -8.11 -10.23
CA GLY A 84 18.82 -7.79 -10.15
C GLY A 84 19.15 -6.58 -9.27
N LEU A 85 18.15 -5.96 -8.63
CA LEU A 85 18.36 -4.88 -7.63
C LEU A 85 18.77 -5.44 -6.27
N GLY A 86 19.39 -4.61 -5.43
CA GLY A 86 19.61 -4.92 -4.02
C GLY A 86 18.29 -5.02 -3.25
N PRO A 87 18.21 -5.86 -2.20
CA PRO A 87 16.97 -6.01 -1.46
C PRO A 87 16.59 -4.76 -0.64
N ASP A 88 17.49 -3.83 -0.42
CA ASP A 88 17.27 -2.53 0.22
C ASP A 88 17.10 -1.38 -0.76
N ASP A 89 17.07 -1.66 -2.07
CA ASP A 89 16.85 -0.65 -3.09
C ASP A 89 15.41 -0.06 -2.96
N PRO A 90 15.26 1.27 -2.81
CA PRO A 90 13.95 1.91 -2.60
C PRO A 90 12.90 1.63 -3.70
N ARG A 91 13.34 1.26 -4.90
CA ARG A 91 12.46 0.93 -6.02
C ARG A 91 11.69 -0.38 -5.83
N VAL A 92 12.23 -1.28 -5.02
CA VAL A 92 11.61 -2.57 -4.68
C VAL A 92 11.29 -2.70 -3.19
N SER A 93 11.95 -1.90 -2.35
CA SER A 93 11.74 -1.84 -0.90
C SER A 93 11.42 -0.40 -0.46
N PRO A 94 10.17 0.06 -0.66
CA PRO A 94 9.78 1.43 -0.34
C PRO A 94 9.92 1.78 1.15
N LEU A 95 10.11 0.81 2.02
CA LEU A 95 10.43 1.04 3.43
C LEU A 95 11.70 1.89 3.60
N PHE A 96 12.66 1.80 2.66
CA PHE A 96 13.92 2.56 2.67
C PHE A 96 13.87 3.84 1.82
N ALA A 97 12.72 4.15 1.24
CA ALA A 97 12.53 5.33 0.43
C ALA A 97 12.29 6.60 1.26
N ALA A 98 12.37 7.78 0.61
CA ALA A 98 11.99 9.07 1.17
C ALA A 98 10.67 9.56 0.54
N PHE A 99 9.84 10.25 1.32
CA PHE A 99 8.50 10.68 0.92
C PHE A 99 8.26 12.18 1.20
N PRO A 100 9.06 13.09 0.64
CA PRO A 100 8.87 14.53 0.89
C PRO A 100 7.49 14.98 0.39
N GLY A 101 6.75 15.69 1.26
CA GLY A 101 5.39 16.14 0.91
C GLY A 101 4.39 15.02 0.71
N CYS A 102 4.55 13.91 1.42
CA CYS A 102 3.70 12.72 1.32
C CYS A 102 2.21 13.08 1.48
N PRO A 103 1.34 12.70 0.53
CA PRO A 103 -0.09 12.86 0.67
C PRO A 103 -0.66 11.88 1.71
N PRO A 104 -1.96 11.98 2.07
CA PRO A 104 -2.58 11.00 2.96
C PRO A 104 -2.46 9.56 2.43
N VAL A 105 -2.08 8.64 3.32
CA VAL A 105 -1.90 7.21 3.00
C VAL A 105 -2.75 6.34 3.92
N PHE A 106 -3.42 5.33 3.36
CA PHE A 106 -4.12 4.30 4.09
C PHE A 106 -3.43 2.95 3.90
N LEU A 107 -3.09 2.30 5.02
CA LEU A 107 -2.47 0.98 5.01
C LEU A 107 -3.36 -0.02 5.75
N GLN A 108 -3.60 -1.17 5.17
CA GLN A 108 -4.44 -2.21 5.75
C GLN A 108 -3.72 -3.56 5.72
N ALA A 109 -3.81 -4.31 6.81
CA ALA A 109 -3.29 -5.68 6.92
C ALA A 109 -4.03 -6.44 8.03
N ALA A 110 -3.88 -7.76 8.06
CA ALA A 110 -4.29 -8.57 9.21
C ALA A 110 -3.11 -8.86 10.15
N ALA A 111 -3.40 -8.96 11.44
CA ALA A 111 -2.40 -9.26 12.46
C ALA A 111 -1.76 -10.64 12.30
N THR A 112 -2.45 -11.54 11.60
CA THR A 112 -2.04 -12.92 11.31
C THR A 112 -1.11 -13.05 10.09
N GLU A 113 -0.95 -12.01 9.27
CA GLU A 113 -0.13 -12.06 8.06
C GLU A 113 1.37 -12.04 8.36
N ILE A 114 2.17 -12.73 7.54
CA ILE A 114 3.64 -12.65 7.61
C ILE A 114 4.15 -11.25 7.21
N LEU A 115 3.39 -10.49 6.39
CA LEU A 115 3.70 -9.11 5.98
C LEU A 115 3.11 -8.03 6.92
N ARG A 116 2.59 -8.41 8.10
CA ARG A 116 2.07 -7.44 9.09
C ARG A 116 3.09 -6.37 9.43
N ASP A 117 4.33 -6.77 9.73
CA ASP A 117 5.38 -5.84 10.14
C ASP A 117 5.82 -4.91 9.01
N ASP A 118 5.73 -5.35 7.75
CA ASP A 118 5.94 -4.49 6.59
C ASP A 118 4.96 -3.32 6.61
N THR A 119 3.68 -3.60 6.83
CA THR A 119 2.64 -2.58 6.95
C THR A 119 2.89 -1.61 8.10
N LEU A 120 3.21 -2.14 9.30
CA LEU A 120 3.40 -1.32 10.50
C LEU A 120 4.66 -0.46 10.41
N ARG A 121 5.76 -1.02 9.93
CA ARG A 121 7.04 -0.31 9.73
C ARG A 121 6.93 0.76 8.65
N MET A 122 6.22 0.44 7.56
CA MET A 122 5.95 1.41 6.51
C MET A 122 5.11 2.59 7.03
N ALA A 123 4.11 2.32 7.86
CA ALA A 123 3.34 3.38 8.52
C ALA A 123 4.22 4.27 9.41
N GLY A 124 5.14 3.68 10.17
CA GLY A 124 6.14 4.40 10.96
C GLY A 124 6.99 5.29 10.05
N ARG A 125 7.58 4.71 9.01
CA ARG A 125 8.42 5.43 8.03
C ARG A 125 7.74 6.66 7.44
N LEU A 126 6.49 6.49 6.99
CA LEU A 126 5.72 7.60 6.40
C LEU A 126 5.40 8.70 7.42
N ARG A 127 5.10 8.33 8.68
CA ARG A 127 4.85 9.31 9.77
C ARG A 127 6.10 10.08 10.16
N ASP A 128 7.25 9.41 10.21
CA ASP A 128 8.55 10.04 10.51
C ASP A 128 8.91 11.11 9.46
N GLU A 129 8.41 10.96 8.24
CA GLU A 129 8.54 11.96 7.17
C GLU A 129 7.40 13.02 7.15
N GLY A 130 6.55 13.03 8.17
CA GLY A 130 5.46 14.00 8.32
C GLY A 130 4.17 13.65 7.56
N GLY A 131 4.07 12.43 7.01
CA GLY A 131 2.87 11.97 6.30
C GLY A 131 1.69 11.70 7.22
N GLN A 132 0.47 11.96 6.74
CA GLN A 132 -0.78 11.56 7.40
C GLN A 132 -1.09 10.11 7.06
N VAL A 133 -0.96 9.20 8.03
CA VAL A 133 -1.12 7.76 7.80
C VAL A 133 -2.20 7.17 8.69
N ALA A 134 -3.23 6.61 8.07
CA ALA A 134 -4.21 5.74 8.71
C ALA A 134 -3.77 4.28 8.55
N VAL A 135 -3.84 3.52 9.64
CA VAL A 135 -3.57 2.08 9.64
C VAL A 135 -4.82 1.36 10.11
N ASP A 136 -5.27 0.41 9.31
CA ASP A 136 -6.39 -0.48 9.63
C ASP A 136 -5.85 -1.90 9.80
N LEU A 137 -5.49 -2.25 11.04
CA LEU A 137 -5.00 -3.58 11.37
C LEU A 137 -6.15 -4.44 11.89
N TRP A 138 -6.50 -5.46 11.12
CA TRP A 138 -7.53 -6.42 11.50
C TRP A 138 -6.95 -7.50 12.42
N PRO A 139 -7.70 -7.93 13.43
CA PRO A 139 -7.19 -8.93 14.38
C PRO A 139 -6.92 -10.28 13.72
N ASP A 140 -7.70 -10.61 12.67
CA ASP A 140 -7.64 -11.86 11.93
C ASP A 140 -7.98 -11.62 10.45
N GLY A 141 -7.39 -12.40 9.55
CA GLY A 141 -7.63 -12.33 8.12
C GLY A 141 -6.55 -13.09 7.33
N ILE A 142 -6.90 -13.43 6.09
CA ILE A 142 -5.93 -13.96 5.12
C ILE A 142 -5.27 -12.80 4.37
N HIS A 143 -4.08 -13.04 3.83
CA HIS A 143 -3.37 -12.04 3.03
C HIS A 143 -4.25 -11.47 1.91
N ALA A 144 -4.33 -10.13 1.85
CA ALA A 144 -5.10 -9.37 0.86
C ALA A 144 -6.60 -9.77 0.77
N TRP A 145 -7.24 -10.17 1.89
CA TRP A 145 -8.66 -10.58 1.95
C TRP A 145 -9.65 -9.58 1.31
N PRO A 146 -9.40 -8.26 1.26
CA PRO A 146 -10.33 -7.34 0.60
C PRO A 146 -10.56 -7.64 -0.88
N LEU A 147 -9.64 -8.35 -1.53
CA LEU A 147 -9.79 -8.79 -2.93
C LEU A 147 -10.92 -9.80 -3.13
N ALA A 148 -11.38 -10.47 -2.06
CA ALA A 148 -12.57 -11.30 -2.11
C ALA A 148 -13.85 -10.47 -2.38
N GLY A 149 -13.77 -9.14 -2.26
CA GLY A 149 -14.87 -8.24 -2.52
C GLY A 149 -16.08 -8.54 -1.63
N ARG A 150 -17.28 -8.30 -2.15
CA ARG A 150 -18.51 -8.48 -1.36
C ARG A 150 -18.96 -9.94 -1.20
N TRP A 151 -18.17 -10.91 -1.68
CA TRP A 151 -18.39 -12.34 -1.40
C TRP A 151 -18.08 -12.69 0.06
N LEU A 152 -17.16 -11.95 0.69
CA LEU A 152 -16.82 -12.06 2.09
C LEU A 152 -17.27 -10.78 2.81
N PRO A 153 -18.15 -10.86 3.84
CA PRO A 153 -18.63 -9.67 4.54
C PRO A 153 -17.50 -8.79 5.09
N GLU A 154 -16.45 -9.38 5.63
CA GLU A 154 -15.27 -8.71 6.17
C GLU A 154 -14.48 -7.99 5.07
N ALA A 155 -14.38 -8.57 3.87
CA ALA A 155 -13.78 -7.91 2.72
C ALA A 155 -14.59 -6.69 2.28
N GLY A 156 -15.94 -6.80 2.28
CA GLY A 156 -16.83 -5.68 2.04
C GLY A 156 -16.60 -4.53 3.02
N GLN A 157 -16.53 -4.83 4.32
CA GLN A 157 -16.27 -3.84 5.37
C GLN A 157 -14.87 -3.20 5.20
N ALA A 158 -13.86 -4.00 4.86
CA ALA A 158 -12.50 -3.51 4.61
C ALA A 158 -12.47 -2.51 3.44
N LEU A 159 -13.17 -2.81 2.35
CA LEU A 159 -13.32 -1.89 1.21
C LEU A 159 -14.09 -0.63 1.57
N ASP A 160 -15.14 -0.74 2.40
CA ASP A 160 -15.90 0.42 2.87
C ASP A 160 -15.01 1.37 3.70
N ARG A 161 -14.08 0.85 4.53
CA ARG A 161 -13.10 1.67 5.28
C ARG A 161 -12.13 2.42 4.37
N ILE A 162 -11.70 1.82 3.27
CA ILE A 162 -10.90 2.51 2.25
C ILE A 162 -11.71 3.64 1.61
N ALA A 163 -12.96 3.36 1.25
CA ALA A 163 -13.85 4.36 0.67
C ALA A 163 -14.10 5.52 1.64
N ASP A 164 -14.29 5.24 2.93
CA ASP A 164 -14.48 6.25 3.97
C ASP A 164 -13.23 7.13 4.15
N PHE A 165 -12.03 6.54 4.06
CA PHE A 165 -10.79 7.30 4.06
C PHE A 165 -10.66 8.21 2.84
N LEU A 166 -11.01 7.71 1.66
CA LEU A 166 -10.85 8.47 0.40
C LEU A 166 -11.93 9.54 0.21
N ARG A 167 -13.15 9.30 0.67
CA ARG A 167 -14.32 10.17 0.42
C ARG A 167 -14.08 11.66 0.78
N PRO A 168 -13.54 12.03 1.95
CA PRO A 168 -13.29 13.44 2.29
C PRO A 168 -12.16 14.07 1.46
N LEU A 169 -11.31 13.25 0.83
CA LEU A 169 -10.19 13.71 0.03
C LEU A 169 -10.61 13.96 -1.44
N MET A 170 -11.73 13.39 -1.88
CA MET A 170 -12.20 13.54 -3.26
C MET A 170 -12.91 14.88 -3.46
N PRO A 171 -12.77 15.51 -4.65
CA PRO A 171 -13.56 16.68 -4.97
C PRO A 171 -15.06 16.33 -4.94
N PRO A 172 -15.93 17.26 -4.57
CA PRO A 172 -17.36 17.04 -4.66
C PRO A 172 -17.74 16.66 -6.10
N PRO A 173 -18.70 15.75 -6.29
CA PRO A 173 -19.15 15.40 -7.63
C PRO A 173 -19.55 16.66 -8.39
N ALA A 174 -19.09 16.79 -9.64
CA ALA A 174 -19.51 17.87 -10.50
C ALA A 174 -21.05 17.90 -10.53
N ARG A 175 -21.65 19.04 -10.21
CA ARG A 175 -23.11 19.21 -10.34
C ARG A 175 -23.44 18.85 -11.79
N ARG A 176 -24.22 17.80 -12.00
CA ARG A 176 -24.77 17.52 -13.34
C ARG A 176 -25.52 18.78 -13.75
N GLY A 177 -25.05 19.45 -14.80
CA GLY A 177 -25.63 20.67 -15.26
C GLY A 177 -27.10 20.46 -15.52
N GLU A 178 -27.91 21.31 -14.91
CA GLU A 178 -29.28 21.56 -15.40
C GLU A 178 -29.08 22.20 -16.78
N SER A 179 -29.21 21.39 -17.82
CA SER A 179 -29.35 21.85 -19.21
C SER A 179 -30.82 21.92 -19.59
#